data_5dd0b68c341520aee142aaea6e7d8238
#
_entry.id   5dd0b68c341520aee142aaea6e7d8238
#
_cell.length_a   1.000
_cell.length_b   1.000
_cell.length_c   1.000
_cell.angle_alpha   90.00
_cell.angle_beta   90.00
_cell.angle_gamma   90.00
#
_symmetry.space_group_name_H-M   'P 1'
#
loop_
_entity.id
_entity.type
_entity.pdbx_description
1 polymer ?
#
loop_
_entity_poly.entity_id
_entity_poly.type
_entity_poly.pdbx_seq_one_letter_code
_entity_poly.pdbx_strand_id
1 'polypeptide(L)'
;MSEHTITELLSPAFLSRMQNMLGDEYESFLKSYEAPRTYGLRVNTAKISCDEFERIVPFPVTPIPWISNGYFYPEDVRPSFCPLYQAGLFYLQEPSAMTPASCLPVTPGENVLDLCAAPGDKATALGAMLNGSGLLVANDISASRARALLRNIELFGITNAFVTNETPAHLGKHFPEFFHKILLDAPCSGEGMFRKEEALARDWTPEKSHELSSLQKELILQAADMLRPGGLLLYSTCTFAPEEDEEVVSHLLENRPDMELLELPEYEGFTSGVPEWGNGDPSLIRSVHLFPHKMQGEGHFLALFRKEGRTDLIGTMSSAKPNAETRKWLELFLKEIGLKTLGGQPFDWNRVETRKDKVYYLPPIGGDFRGLTFLRNGLYLGDLKKNRFEPSQPFALSLRKGDAEAVISLPVSDQRLTRYLKGETLNIEPEEAAHAKGWHLLCVEGYPIGFGKLVGQTLKNKYPAGWRV
;
A
#
# COMPACT_ATOMS: atom_id res chain seq x y z
N MET A 1 31.24 3.01 -11.74
CA MET A 1 30.49 3.87 -10.81
C MET A 1 30.83 5.29 -11.22
N SER A 2 29.88 6.06 -11.72
CA SER A 2 30.13 7.43 -12.20
C SER A 2 30.47 8.32 -11.00
N GLU A 3 31.61 9.01 -11.09
CA GLU A 3 32.10 9.97 -10.10
C GLU A 3 31.32 11.31 -10.13
N HIS A 4 30.10 11.35 -10.70
CA HIS A 4 29.29 12.56 -10.69
C HIS A 4 28.44 12.60 -9.43
N THR A 5 28.52 13.75 -8.73
CA THR A 5 27.57 14.03 -7.63
C THR A 5 26.19 14.31 -8.22
N ILE A 6 25.12 13.98 -7.48
CA ILE A 6 23.75 14.25 -7.95
C ILE A 6 23.54 15.73 -8.28
N THR A 7 24.20 16.63 -7.56
CA THR A 7 24.15 18.07 -7.79
C THR A 7 24.62 18.49 -9.19
N GLU A 8 25.57 17.76 -9.80
CA GLU A 8 26.03 17.98 -11.19
C GLU A 8 24.97 17.57 -12.25
N LEU A 9 23.99 16.77 -11.86
CA LEU A 9 22.91 16.33 -12.74
C LEU A 9 21.67 17.24 -12.69
N LEU A 10 21.61 18.15 -11.70
CA LEU A 10 20.48 19.06 -11.55
C LEU A 10 20.51 20.14 -12.64
N SER A 11 19.37 20.36 -13.31
CA SER A 11 19.28 21.37 -14.35
C SER A 11 19.42 22.77 -13.82
N PRO A 12 20.05 23.73 -14.56
CA PRO A 12 20.13 25.13 -14.16
C PRO A 12 18.76 25.77 -13.88
N ALA A 13 17.73 25.35 -14.62
CA ALA A 13 16.36 25.84 -14.41
C ALA A 13 15.79 25.40 -13.07
N PHE A 14 16.00 24.12 -12.67
CA PHE A 14 15.62 23.63 -11.35
C PHE A 14 16.34 24.37 -10.24
N LEU A 15 17.68 24.53 -10.34
CA LEU A 15 18.48 25.22 -9.34
C LEU A 15 18.04 26.68 -9.17
N SER A 16 17.79 27.41 -10.28
CA SER A 16 17.30 28.79 -10.24
C SER A 16 15.92 28.90 -9.58
N ARG A 17 15.00 27.96 -9.87
CA ARG A 17 13.68 27.94 -9.24
C ARG A 17 13.79 27.69 -7.73
N MET A 18 14.55 26.68 -7.31
CA MET A 18 14.72 26.37 -5.89
C MET A 18 15.40 27.51 -5.14
N GLN A 19 16.35 28.22 -5.77
CA GLN A 19 16.97 29.41 -5.17
C GLN A 19 15.95 30.54 -4.94
N ASN A 20 15.07 30.77 -5.90
CA ASN A 20 14.02 31.77 -5.77
C ASN A 20 12.97 31.40 -4.72
N MET A 21 12.62 30.10 -4.61
CA MET A 21 11.64 29.59 -3.66
C MET A 21 12.15 29.57 -2.23
N LEU A 22 13.38 29.13 -2.01
CA LEU A 22 13.92 28.84 -0.69
C LEU A 22 14.75 29.99 -0.09
N GLY A 23 15.19 30.97 -0.91
CA GLY A 23 15.97 32.11 -0.42
C GLY A 23 17.18 31.68 0.42
N ASP A 24 17.20 32.10 1.68
CA ASP A 24 18.32 31.79 2.62
C ASP A 24 18.45 30.29 2.93
N GLU A 25 17.43 29.47 2.72
CA GLU A 25 17.46 28.03 2.96
C GLU A 25 18.08 27.24 1.79
N TYR A 26 18.31 27.87 0.63
CA TYR A 26 18.77 27.21 -0.59
C TYR A 26 20.08 26.45 -0.43
N GLU A 27 21.07 27.01 0.24
CA GLU A 27 22.37 26.36 0.47
C GLU A 27 22.22 25.10 1.34
N SER A 28 21.31 25.12 2.33
CA SER A 28 21.01 23.96 3.17
C SER A 28 20.29 22.88 2.36
N PHE A 29 19.40 23.27 1.47
CA PHE A 29 18.73 22.38 0.53
C PHE A 29 19.73 21.68 -0.39
N LEU A 30 20.65 22.40 -1.02
CA LEU A 30 21.69 21.78 -1.88
C LEU A 30 22.57 20.81 -1.11
N LYS A 31 23.00 21.15 0.11
CA LYS A 31 23.77 20.22 0.97
C LYS A 31 23.03 18.93 1.28
N SER A 32 21.69 18.95 1.33
CA SER A 32 20.92 17.74 1.58
C SER A 32 21.09 16.69 0.48
N TYR A 33 21.42 17.08 -0.75
CA TYR A 33 21.72 16.17 -1.86
C TYR A 33 23.04 15.41 -1.69
N GLU A 34 23.97 15.93 -0.89
CA GLU A 34 25.24 15.29 -0.56
C GLU A 34 25.14 14.33 0.64
N ALA A 35 24.05 14.45 1.38
CA ALA A 35 23.81 13.57 2.54
C ALA A 35 23.51 12.12 2.10
N PRO A 36 23.92 11.12 2.90
CA PRO A 36 23.54 9.73 2.66
C PRO A 36 22.01 9.58 2.57
N ARG A 37 21.57 8.69 1.67
CA ARG A 37 20.14 8.37 1.54
C ARG A 37 19.61 7.71 2.82
N THR A 38 18.36 7.98 3.13
CA THR A 38 17.66 7.31 4.23
C THR A 38 16.87 6.13 3.71
N TYR A 39 16.88 5.05 4.47
CA TYR A 39 16.15 3.82 4.17
C TYR A 39 15.06 3.59 5.21
N GLY A 40 13.84 3.36 4.75
CA GLY A 40 12.69 3.19 5.63
C GLY A 40 11.93 1.90 5.37
N LEU A 41 11.28 1.42 6.41
CA LEU A 41 10.27 0.37 6.35
C LEU A 41 9.04 0.77 7.15
N ARG A 42 7.88 0.26 6.74
CA ARG A 42 6.59 0.50 7.41
C ARG A 42 5.96 -0.82 7.82
N VAL A 43 5.70 -0.97 9.12
CA VAL A 43 5.10 -2.16 9.71
C VAL A 43 3.64 -2.33 9.26
N ASN A 44 3.25 -3.56 8.92
CA ASN A 44 1.88 -3.95 8.61
C ASN A 44 1.10 -4.19 9.91
N THR A 45 0.49 -3.14 10.43
CA THR A 45 -0.24 -3.16 11.71
C THR A 45 -1.51 -4.02 11.69
N ALA A 46 -1.96 -4.46 10.51
CA ALA A 46 -3.03 -5.46 10.41
C ALA A 46 -2.56 -6.87 10.80
N LYS A 47 -1.25 -7.13 10.78
CA LYS A 47 -0.68 -8.45 11.11
C LYS A 47 0.09 -8.48 12.42
N ILE A 48 0.84 -7.42 12.73
CA ILE A 48 1.76 -7.37 13.88
C ILE A 48 1.75 -5.97 14.51
N SER A 49 1.85 -5.89 15.83
CA SER A 49 2.08 -4.62 16.52
C SER A 49 3.53 -4.16 16.36
N CYS A 50 3.78 -2.85 16.49
CA CYS A 50 5.13 -2.30 16.44
C CYS A 50 6.02 -2.90 17.54
N ASP A 51 5.52 -3.02 18.77
CA ASP A 51 6.25 -3.62 19.90
C ASP A 51 6.65 -5.08 19.66
N GLU A 52 5.78 -5.87 19.00
CA GLU A 52 6.12 -7.26 18.67
C GLU A 52 7.10 -7.31 17.50
N PHE A 53 6.94 -6.42 16.51
CA PHE A 53 7.88 -6.30 15.39
C PHE A 53 9.30 -5.97 15.88
N GLU A 54 9.47 -4.98 16.76
CA GLU A 54 10.77 -4.61 17.34
C GLU A 54 11.46 -5.76 18.07
N ARG A 55 10.68 -6.66 18.68
CA ARG A 55 11.22 -7.83 19.40
C ARG A 55 11.73 -8.93 18.47
N ILE A 56 11.15 -9.09 17.27
CA ILE A 56 11.46 -10.21 16.38
C ILE A 56 12.26 -9.81 15.15
N VAL A 57 12.36 -8.52 14.82
CA VAL A 57 13.14 -8.05 13.68
C VAL A 57 14.62 -8.33 13.91
N PRO A 58 15.33 -9.03 12.96
CA PRO A 58 16.70 -9.48 13.18
C PRO A 58 17.79 -8.45 12.84
N PHE A 59 17.40 -7.18 12.67
CA PHE A 59 18.33 -6.08 12.35
C PHE A 59 17.90 -4.79 13.06
N PRO A 60 18.82 -3.82 13.25
CA PRO A 60 18.50 -2.57 13.91
C PRO A 60 17.45 -1.77 13.17
N VAL A 61 16.51 -1.20 13.91
CA VAL A 61 15.50 -0.27 13.42
C VAL A 61 15.38 0.91 14.39
N THR A 62 15.07 2.11 13.85
CA THR A 62 14.86 3.33 14.65
C THR A 62 13.54 3.95 14.23
N PRO A 63 12.62 4.30 15.14
CA PRO A 63 11.34 4.88 14.79
C PRO A 63 11.48 6.17 13.96
N ILE A 64 10.60 6.33 12.96
CA ILE A 64 10.43 7.58 12.22
C ILE A 64 9.51 8.48 13.04
N PRO A 65 9.94 9.69 13.48
CA PRO A 65 9.18 10.48 14.46
C PRO A 65 7.76 10.84 14.05
N TRP A 66 7.50 11.01 12.75
CA TRP A 66 6.20 11.43 12.21
C TRP A 66 5.37 10.28 11.63
N ILE A 67 5.86 9.03 11.69
CA ILE A 67 5.14 7.85 11.18
C ILE A 67 5.06 6.81 12.30
N SER A 68 3.88 6.63 12.89
CA SER A 68 3.67 5.79 14.08
C SER A 68 4.07 4.32 13.92
N ASN A 69 4.13 3.80 12.70
CA ASN A 69 4.54 2.44 12.35
C ASN A 69 5.71 2.41 11.35
N GLY A 70 6.42 3.53 11.20
CA GLY A 70 7.57 3.69 10.32
C GLY A 70 8.88 3.57 11.08
N TYR A 71 9.88 2.98 10.42
CA TYR A 71 11.22 2.81 10.97
C TYR A 71 12.29 3.08 9.94
N PHE A 72 13.38 3.71 10.35
CA PHE A 72 14.64 3.73 9.60
C PHE A 72 15.40 2.43 9.83
N TYR A 73 16.19 2.02 8.83
CA TYR A 73 17.14 0.91 8.94
C TYR A 73 18.47 1.25 8.24
N PRO A 74 19.61 0.62 8.65
CA PRO A 74 20.93 0.88 8.07
C PRO A 74 21.03 0.45 6.60
N GLU A 75 21.85 1.15 5.81
CA GLU A 75 22.06 0.92 4.37
C GLU A 75 22.61 -0.49 4.03
N ASP A 76 23.45 -1.04 4.90
CA ASP A 76 24.07 -2.36 4.71
C ASP A 76 23.10 -3.52 4.95
N VAL A 77 21.94 -3.27 5.56
CA VAL A 77 20.88 -4.27 5.75
C VAL A 77 20.13 -4.51 4.43
N ARG A 78 19.73 -5.76 4.23
CA ARG A 78 18.92 -6.18 3.07
C ARG A 78 17.59 -6.79 3.52
N PRO A 79 16.62 -5.97 3.97
CA PRO A 79 15.39 -6.46 4.61
C PRO A 79 14.50 -7.30 3.67
N SER A 80 14.60 -7.11 2.34
CA SER A 80 13.82 -7.87 1.34
C SER A 80 14.12 -9.37 1.35
N PHE A 81 15.30 -9.79 1.84
CA PHE A 81 15.65 -11.21 2.02
C PHE A 81 15.19 -11.78 3.36
N CYS A 82 14.72 -10.93 4.28
CA CYS A 82 14.22 -11.38 5.58
C CYS A 82 12.91 -12.18 5.41
N PRO A 83 12.76 -13.35 6.03
CA PRO A 83 11.51 -14.11 6.01
C PRO A 83 10.30 -13.31 6.53
N LEU A 84 10.48 -12.36 7.43
CA LEU A 84 9.41 -11.47 7.91
C LEU A 84 8.85 -10.58 6.80
N TYR A 85 9.68 -10.14 5.83
CA TYR A 85 9.22 -9.43 4.64
C TYR A 85 8.32 -10.32 3.77
N GLN A 86 8.73 -11.59 3.58
CA GLN A 86 7.95 -12.56 2.81
C GLN A 86 6.65 -13.00 3.50
N ALA A 87 6.55 -12.80 4.82
CA ALA A 87 5.29 -12.90 5.58
C ALA A 87 4.39 -11.66 5.45
N GLY A 88 4.86 -10.61 4.76
CA GLY A 88 4.14 -9.33 4.60
C GLY A 88 3.99 -8.55 5.89
N LEU A 89 4.98 -8.61 6.80
CA LEU A 89 4.93 -7.90 8.08
C LEU A 89 5.39 -6.45 7.98
N PHE A 90 6.12 -6.08 6.93
CA PHE A 90 6.54 -4.71 6.67
C PHE A 90 6.72 -4.44 5.17
N TYR A 91 6.62 -3.19 4.79
CA TYR A 91 6.88 -2.67 3.43
C TYR A 91 8.17 -1.84 3.44
N LEU A 92 8.98 -1.95 2.38
CA LEU A 92 10.16 -1.09 2.19
C LEU A 92 9.72 0.18 1.47
N GLN A 93 9.78 1.29 2.16
CA GLN A 93 9.26 2.57 1.66
C GLN A 93 10.19 3.71 2.11
N GLU A 94 10.38 4.68 1.26
CA GLU A 94 11.09 5.91 1.59
C GLU A 94 10.31 6.68 2.68
N PRO A 95 10.99 7.26 3.70
CA PRO A 95 10.31 7.85 4.86
C PRO A 95 9.30 8.95 4.53
N SER A 96 9.62 9.91 3.64
CA SER A 96 8.67 10.97 3.25
C SER A 96 7.45 10.41 2.51
N ALA A 97 7.64 9.37 1.68
CA ALA A 97 6.57 8.70 0.94
C ALA A 97 5.56 7.94 1.83
N MET A 98 5.88 7.70 3.11
CA MET A 98 4.94 7.12 4.07
C MET A 98 3.91 8.16 4.55
N THR A 99 4.24 9.45 4.50
CA THR A 99 3.47 10.55 5.09
C THR A 99 2.06 10.67 4.50
N PRO A 100 1.84 10.61 3.18
CA PRO A 100 0.49 10.78 2.62
C PRO A 100 -0.54 9.80 3.21
N ALA A 101 -0.22 8.51 3.24
CA ALA A 101 -1.15 7.52 3.80
C ALA A 101 -1.33 7.68 5.31
N SER A 102 -0.31 8.12 6.06
CA SER A 102 -0.40 8.35 7.51
C SER A 102 -1.23 9.57 7.88
N CYS A 103 -1.30 10.57 6.99
CA CYS A 103 -2.09 11.78 7.18
C CYS A 103 -3.56 11.64 6.74
N LEU A 104 -3.95 10.53 6.10
CA LEU A 104 -5.34 10.24 5.75
C LEU A 104 -5.95 9.32 6.80
N PRO A 105 -6.85 9.82 7.68
CA PRO A 105 -7.42 9.03 8.78
C PRO A 105 -8.46 8.03 8.24
N VAL A 106 -8.04 6.79 8.00
CA VAL A 106 -8.89 5.69 7.55
C VAL A 106 -9.34 4.85 8.76
N THR A 107 -10.64 4.53 8.79
CA THR A 107 -11.23 3.66 9.83
C THR A 107 -11.85 2.40 9.22
N PRO A 108 -11.86 1.26 9.97
CA PRO A 108 -12.50 0.04 9.49
C PRO A 108 -13.97 0.26 9.12
N GLY A 109 -14.38 -0.31 7.97
CA GLY A 109 -15.74 -0.17 7.43
C GLY A 109 -15.89 0.89 6.35
N GLU A 110 -14.91 1.76 6.17
CA GLU A 110 -14.93 2.79 5.12
C GLU A 110 -14.65 2.22 3.71
N ASN A 111 -15.13 2.93 2.68
CA ASN A 111 -14.76 2.72 1.30
C ASN A 111 -13.63 3.68 0.97
N VAL A 112 -12.48 3.17 0.57
CA VAL A 112 -11.25 3.93 0.34
C VAL A 112 -10.79 3.73 -1.10
N LEU A 113 -10.40 4.80 -1.76
CA LEU A 113 -9.76 4.78 -3.09
C LEU A 113 -8.31 5.25 -2.99
N ASP A 114 -7.40 4.46 -3.55
CA ASP A 114 -6.08 4.91 -3.97
C ASP A 114 -6.09 4.98 -5.50
N LEU A 115 -6.12 6.22 -6.04
CA LEU A 115 -6.43 6.45 -7.45
C LEU A 115 -5.26 6.16 -8.39
N CYS A 116 -4.02 6.35 -7.92
CA CYS A 116 -2.77 6.12 -8.66
C CYS A 116 -1.84 5.18 -7.87
N ALA A 117 -2.38 4.02 -7.48
CA ALA A 117 -1.91 3.20 -6.37
C ALA A 117 -0.57 2.47 -6.58
N ALA A 118 -0.13 2.26 -7.82
CA ALA A 118 1.04 1.42 -8.06
C ALA A 118 2.38 2.14 -7.72
N PRO A 119 3.28 1.44 -7.03
CA PRO A 119 3.37 -0.02 -6.88
C PRO A 119 2.61 -0.61 -5.67
N GLY A 120 1.93 0.19 -4.82
CA GLY A 120 1.11 -0.31 -3.72
C GLY A 120 1.63 0.03 -2.32
N ASP A 121 2.60 0.91 -2.21
CA ASP A 121 3.14 1.38 -0.94
C ASP A 121 2.08 2.08 -0.09
N LYS A 122 1.32 3.00 -0.67
CA LYS A 122 0.23 3.73 0.00
C LYS A 122 -1.03 2.86 0.11
N ALA A 123 -1.41 2.15 -0.98
CA ALA A 123 -2.55 1.23 -0.97
C ALA A 123 -2.45 0.16 0.14
N THR A 124 -1.25 -0.39 0.39
CA THR A 124 -1.05 -1.37 1.47
C THR A 124 -1.15 -0.75 2.87
N ALA A 125 -0.81 0.53 3.03
CA ALA A 125 -1.04 1.26 4.28
C ALA A 125 -2.54 1.43 4.56
N LEU A 126 -3.28 1.94 3.56
CA LEU A 126 -4.73 2.15 3.66
C LEU A 126 -5.47 0.82 3.90
N GLY A 127 -5.06 -0.25 3.20
CA GLY A 127 -5.63 -1.59 3.40
C GLY A 127 -5.36 -2.16 4.79
N ALA A 128 -4.20 -1.88 5.39
CA ALA A 128 -3.89 -2.27 6.77
C ALA A 128 -4.79 -1.54 7.78
N MET A 129 -5.03 -0.24 7.58
CA MET A 129 -5.94 0.56 8.42
C MET A 129 -7.39 0.06 8.35
N LEU A 130 -7.86 -0.35 7.17
CA LEU A 130 -9.20 -0.96 7.00
C LEU A 130 -9.36 -2.28 7.75
N ASN A 131 -8.27 -2.96 8.07
CA ASN A 131 -8.27 -4.17 8.89
C ASN A 131 -9.27 -5.26 8.44
N GLY A 132 -9.44 -5.44 7.12
CA GLY A 132 -10.35 -6.42 6.52
C GLY A 132 -11.83 -6.02 6.47
N SER A 133 -12.18 -4.81 6.94
CA SER A 133 -13.54 -4.26 6.93
C SER A 133 -13.66 -3.09 5.94
N GLY A 134 -14.83 -2.93 5.31
CA GLY A 134 -15.00 -1.94 4.23
C GLY A 134 -14.40 -2.39 2.89
N LEU A 135 -14.03 -1.44 2.04
CA LEU A 135 -13.48 -1.69 0.70
C LEU A 135 -12.26 -0.81 0.43
N LEU A 136 -11.17 -1.40 -0.06
CA LEU A 136 -10.09 -0.70 -0.73
C LEU A 136 -10.26 -0.86 -2.24
N VAL A 137 -10.36 0.24 -2.99
CA VAL A 137 -10.16 0.24 -4.45
C VAL A 137 -8.76 0.81 -4.71
N ALA A 138 -7.89 -0.01 -5.27
CA ALA A 138 -6.54 0.38 -5.64
C ALA A 138 -6.41 0.33 -7.16
N ASN A 139 -6.23 1.49 -7.79
CA ASN A 139 -6.23 1.64 -9.24
C ASN A 139 -4.87 2.08 -9.79
N ASP A 140 -4.54 1.61 -10.97
CA ASP A 140 -3.47 2.21 -11.79
C ASP A 140 -3.79 2.03 -13.27
N ILE A 141 -3.59 3.08 -14.06
CA ILE A 141 -3.83 3.07 -15.51
C ILE A 141 -2.85 2.16 -16.27
N SER A 142 -1.66 1.94 -15.71
CA SER A 142 -0.64 1.08 -16.31
C SER A 142 -0.84 -0.39 -15.92
N ALA A 143 -1.17 -1.24 -16.88
CA ALA A 143 -1.36 -2.67 -16.65
C ALA A 143 -0.12 -3.39 -16.12
N SER A 144 1.08 -2.92 -16.42
CA SER A 144 2.34 -3.48 -15.88
C SER A 144 2.54 -3.08 -14.42
N ARG A 145 2.28 -1.83 -14.06
CA ARG A 145 2.37 -1.32 -12.69
C ARG A 145 1.27 -1.91 -11.81
N ALA A 146 0.04 -2.07 -12.33
CA ALA A 146 -1.06 -2.69 -11.61
C ALA A 146 -0.80 -4.16 -11.23
N ARG A 147 0.06 -4.89 -11.97
CA ARG A 147 0.51 -6.24 -11.56
C ARG A 147 1.43 -6.20 -10.34
N ALA A 148 2.33 -5.21 -10.25
CA ALA A 148 3.16 -5.02 -9.05
C ALA A 148 2.30 -4.62 -7.84
N LEU A 149 1.33 -3.73 -8.04
CA LEU A 149 0.31 -3.37 -7.05
C LEU A 149 -0.42 -4.60 -6.52
N LEU A 150 -0.95 -5.45 -7.41
CA LEU A 150 -1.62 -6.70 -7.01
C LEU A 150 -0.72 -7.59 -6.16
N ARG A 151 0.55 -7.74 -6.57
CA ARG A 151 1.53 -8.54 -5.83
C ARG A 151 1.69 -8.04 -4.38
N ASN A 152 1.76 -6.72 -4.19
CA ASN A 152 1.92 -6.11 -2.87
C ASN A 152 0.62 -6.20 -2.03
N ILE A 153 -0.55 -6.01 -2.62
CA ILE A 153 -1.85 -6.25 -1.96
C ILE A 153 -1.96 -7.68 -1.45
N GLU A 154 -1.54 -8.67 -2.27
CA GLU A 154 -1.53 -10.09 -1.88
C GLU A 154 -0.48 -10.39 -0.80
N LEU A 155 0.73 -9.83 -0.90
CA LEU A 155 1.80 -10.00 0.08
C LEU A 155 1.37 -9.48 1.47
N PHE A 156 0.73 -8.33 1.49
CA PHE A 156 0.22 -7.72 2.73
C PHE A 156 -1.01 -8.42 3.30
N GLY A 157 -1.61 -9.37 2.55
CA GLY A 157 -2.75 -10.17 3.00
C GLY A 157 -4.04 -9.36 3.09
N ILE A 158 -4.22 -8.35 2.25
CA ILE A 158 -5.43 -7.53 2.22
C ILE A 158 -6.58 -8.32 1.59
N THR A 159 -7.65 -8.56 2.35
CA THR A 159 -8.76 -9.46 1.97
C THR A 159 -9.92 -8.76 1.29
N ASN A 160 -10.01 -7.43 1.40
CA ASN A 160 -11.14 -6.59 1.03
C ASN A 160 -10.78 -5.56 -0.06
N ALA A 161 -9.92 -5.93 -1.01
CA ALA A 161 -9.48 -5.03 -2.07
C ALA A 161 -10.05 -5.38 -3.43
N PHE A 162 -10.34 -4.33 -4.23
CA PHE A 162 -10.39 -4.37 -5.68
C PHE A 162 -9.07 -3.80 -6.22
N VAL A 163 -8.42 -4.53 -7.11
CA VAL A 163 -7.29 -4.02 -7.88
C VAL A 163 -7.77 -3.83 -9.33
N THR A 164 -7.84 -2.57 -9.76
CA THR A 164 -8.37 -2.17 -11.06
C THR A 164 -7.27 -1.62 -11.98
N ASN A 165 -7.52 -1.72 -13.28
CA ASN A 165 -6.69 -1.10 -14.31
C ASN A 165 -7.60 -0.26 -15.20
N GLU A 166 -7.92 0.94 -14.72
CA GLU A 166 -8.90 1.82 -15.32
C GLU A 166 -8.41 3.26 -15.41
N THR A 167 -8.98 4.02 -16.34
CA THR A 167 -8.85 5.48 -16.31
C THR A 167 -9.68 6.05 -15.17
N PRO A 168 -9.24 7.14 -14.51
CA PRO A 168 -10.02 7.81 -13.44
C PRO A 168 -11.41 8.24 -13.91
N ALA A 169 -11.53 8.75 -15.15
CA ALA A 169 -12.82 9.10 -15.75
C ALA A 169 -13.79 7.91 -15.90
N HIS A 170 -13.26 6.68 -16.15
CA HIS A 170 -14.10 5.48 -16.21
C HIS A 170 -14.49 5.01 -14.81
N LEU A 171 -13.57 5.06 -13.83
CA LEU A 171 -13.91 4.78 -12.44
C LEU A 171 -15.01 5.72 -11.91
N GLY A 172 -14.94 7.02 -12.21
CA GLY A 172 -15.93 8.01 -11.79
C GLY A 172 -17.36 7.69 -12.21
N LYS A 173 -17.55 7.01 -13.36
CA LYS A 173 -18.88 6.56 -13.80
C LYS A 173 -19.47 5.45 -12.95
N HIS A 174 -18.62 4.64 -12.31
CA HIS A 174 -19.04 3.52 -11.45
C HIS A 174 -19.11 3.89 -9.98
N PHE A 175 -18.40 4.93 -9.56
CA PHE A 175 -18.25 5.30 -8.15
C PHE A 175 -18.58 6.77 -7.85
N PRO A 176 -19.69 7.36 -8.38
CA PRO A 176 -20.05 8.74 -8.03
C PRO A 176 -20.36 8.85 -6.54
N GLU A 177 -19.75 9.80 -5.85
CA GLU A 177 -19.95 10.05 -4.40
C GLU A 177 -19.91 8.79 -3.52
N PHE A 178 -18.96 7.91 -3.81
CA PHE A 178 -18.94 6.57 -3.21
C PHE A 178 -17.92 6.44 -2.07
N PHE A 179 -16.75 7.09 -2.19
CA PHE A 179 -15.65 6.88 -1.27
C PHE A 179 -15.71 7.81 -0.05
N HIS A 180 -15.43 7.24 1.12
CA HIS A 180 -15.26 8.00 2.36
C HIS A 180 -13.89 8.70 2.39
N LYS A 181 -12.88 8.03 1.83
CA LYS A 181 -11.51 8.52 1.74
C LYS A 181 -10.96 8.29 0.35
N ILE A 182 -10.26 9.27 -0.16
CA ILE A 182 -9.51 9.14 -1.43
C ILE A 182 -8.08 9.60 -1.18
N LEU A 183 -7.13 8.80 -1.61
CA LEU A 183 -5.74 9.20 -1.76
C LEU A 183 -5.47 9.40 -3.26
N LEU A 184 -5.00 10.58 -3.61
CA LEU A 184 -4.47 10.91 -4.92
C LEU A 184 -2.99 11.26 -4.77
N ASP A 185 -2.14 10.22 -4.77
CA ASP A 185 -0.69 10.38 -4.93
C ASP A 185 -0.42 10.52 -6.43
N ALA A 186 -0.38 11.75 -6.89
CA ALA A 186 -0.49 12.06 -8.31
C ALA A 186 0.81 11.77 -9.08
N PRO A 187 0.73 11.33 -10.36
CA PRO A 187 1.90 11.32 -11.22
C PRO A 187 2.46 12.74 -11.31
N CYS A 188 3.74 12.92 -11.02
CA CYS A 188 4.39 14.21 -10.90
C CYS A 188 5.82 14.20 -11.49
N SER A 189 6.48 15.36 -11.57
CA SER A 189 7.85 15.50 -12.08
C SER A 189 8.90 14.78 -11.24
N GLY A 190 8.60 14.48 -9.98
CA GLY A 190 9.43 13.63 -9.12
C GLY A 190 10.68 14.30 -8.57
N GLU A 191 10.68 15.59 -8.39
CA GLU A 191 11.84 16.38 -7.94
C GLU A 191 12.37 15.95 -6.56
N GLY A 192 11.46 15.58 -5.67
CA GLY A 192 11.80 14.99 -4.38
C GLY A 192 12.42 13.59 -4.46
N MET A 193 12.50 12.98 -5.65
CA MET A 193 13.09 11.64 -5.83
C MET A 193 14.43 11.66 -6.57
N PHE A 194 14.99 12.81 -6.90
CA PHE A 194 16.22 12.93 -7.68
C PHE A 194 17.41 12.19 -7.06
N ARG A 195 17.56 12.21 -5.73
CA ARG A 195 18.61 11.44 -5.04
C ARG A 195 18.41 9.92 -5.16
N LYS A 196 17.16 9.49 -5.26
CA LYS A 196 16.80 8.07 -5.37
C LYS A 196 16.90 7.56 -6.80
N GLU A 197 16.51 8.38 -7.76
CA GLU A 197 16.41 8.03 -9.18
C GLU A 197 17.06 9.13 -10.03
N GLU A 198 18.39 9.04 -10.23
CA GLU A 198 19.19 10.01 -11.01
C GLU A 198 18.62 10.26 -12.43
N ALA A 199 17.96 9.27 -13.02
CA ALA A 199 17.33 9.43 -14.33
C ALA A 199 16.25 10.53 -14.32
N LEU A 200 15.52 10.69 -13.21
CA LEU A 200 14.52 11.76 -13.09
C LEU A 200 15.17 13.14 -13.15
N ALA A 201 16.32 13.33 -12.48
CA ALA A 201 17.06 14.59 -12.52
C ALA A 201 17.60 14.93 -13.91
N ARG A 202 18.07 13.93 -14.66
CA ARG A 202 18.56 14.11 -16.03
C ARG A 202 17.46 14.44 -17.04
N ASP A 203 16.28 13.82 -16.86
CA ASP A 203 15.16 13.91 -17.81
C ASP A 203 14.16 15.03 -17.41
N TRP A 204 14.45 15.76 -16.34
CA TRP A 204 13.58 16.82 -15.85
C TRP A 204 13.68 18.09 -16.69
N THR A 205 12.51 18.66 -17.03
CA THR A 205 12.38 19.98 -17.66
C THR A 205 11.18 20.73 -17.09
N PRO A 206 11.15 22.08 -17.15
CA PRO A 206 9.98 22.86 -16.71
C PRO A 206 8.69 22.48 -17.47
N GLU A 207 8.78 22.18 -18.76
CA GLU A 207 7.65 21.83 -19.61
C GLU A 207 6.96 20.54 -19.10
N LYS A 208 7.74 19.60 -18.59
CA LYS A 208 7.22 18.35 -18.00
C LYS A 208 6.38 18.63 -16.75
N SER A 209 6.80 19.54 -15.88
CA SER A 209 6.01 19.95 -14.71
C SER A 209 4.68 20.58 -15.13
N HIS A 210 4.66 21.44 -16.15
CA HIS A 210 3.42 22.04 -16.68
C HIS A 210 2.47 21.00 -17.31
N GLU A 211 3.00 20.01 -18.06
CA GLU A 211 2.19 18.94 -18.63
C GLU A 211 1.54 18.11 -17.51
N LEU A 212 2.31 17.75 -16.47
CA LEU A 212 1.82 16.99 -15.33
C LEU A 212 0.84 17.77 -14.47
N SER A 213 1.07 19.08 -14.26
CA SER A 213 0.12 19.97 -13.59
C SER A 213 -1.26 19.96 -14.26
N SER A 214 -1.29 20.00 -15.60
CA SER A 214 -2.55 19.95 -16.35
C SER A 214 -3.30 18.62 -16.11
N LEU A 215 -2.59 17.50 -16.09
CA LEU A 215 -3.14 16.19 -15.76
C LEU A 215 -3.63 16.12 -14.30
N GLN A 216 -2.86 16.65 -13.37
CA GLN A 216 -3.19 16.66 -11.94
C GLN A 216 -4.45 17.49 -11.65
N LYS A 217 -4.60 18.65 -12.31
CA LYS A 217 -5.81 19.49 -12.24
C LYS A 217 -7.06 18.73 -12.71
N GLU A 218 -6.94 17.87 -13.73
CA GLU A 218 -8.04 17.01 -14.16
C GLU A 218 -8.30 15.87 -13.15
N LEU A 219 -7.26 15.20 -12.67
CA LEU A 219 -7.37 14.08 -11.74
C LEU A 219 -8.00 14.46 -10.40
N ILE A 220 -7.64 15.63 -9.86
CA ILE A 220 -8.15 16.06 -8.55
C ILE A 220 -9.65 16.39 -8.59
N LEU A 221 -10.15 16.93 -9.70
CA LEU A 221 -11.59 17.15 -9.91
C LEU A 221 -12.34 15.82 -10.03
N GLN A 222 -11.81 14.86 -10.81
CA GLN A 222 -12.39 13.52 -10.93
C GLN A 222 -12.41 12.81 -9.58
N ALA A 223 -11.37 12.96 -8.75
CA ALA A 223 -11.34 12.41 -7.39
C ALA A 223 -12.43 13.05 -6.51
N ALA A 224 -12.62 14.37 -6.58
CA ALA A 224 -13.66 15.08 -5.82
C ALA A 224 -15.08 14.63 -6.21
N ASP A 225 -15.32 14.26 -7.48
CA ASP A 225 -16.61 13.72 -7.93
C ASP A 225 -16.89 12.33 -7.36
N MET A 226 -15.87 11.54 -7.12
CA MET A 226 -15.98 10.21 -6.51
C MET A 226 -16.07 10.26 -4.98
N LEU A 227 -15.69 11.40 -4.38
CA LEU A 227 -15.74 11.60 -2.93
C LEU A 227 -17.17 11.89 -2.47
N ARG A 228 -17.63 11.15 -1.47
CA ARG A 228 -18.97 11.37 -0.90
C ARG A 228 -19.00 12.62 -0.01
N PRO A 229 -20.18 13.21 0.23
CA PRO A 229 -20.35 14.30 1.19
C PRO A 229 -19.77 13.94 2.57
N GLY A 230 -18.99 14.83 3.18
CA GLY A 230 -18.28 14.60 4.45
C GLY A 230 -17.02 13.74 4.33
N GLY A 231 -16.68 13.26 3.14
CA GLY A 231 -15.47 12.47 2.89
C GLY A 231 -14.20 13.31 2.88
N LEU A 232 -13.03 12.64 2.93
CA LEU A 232 -11.71 13.28 2.89
C LEU A 232 -10.94 12.85 1.64
N LEU A 233 -10.33 13.84 0.96
CA LEU A 233 -9.40 13.65 -0.15
C LEU A 233 -8.02 14.13 0.28
N LEU A 234 -7.02 13.28 0.22
CA LEU A 234 -5.62 13.67 0.37
C LEU A 234 -4.97 13.68 -1.00
N TYR A 235 -4.48 14.84 -1.40
CA TYR A 235 -3.63 15.05 -2.56
C TYR A 235 -2.18 15.04 -2.14
N SER A 236 -1.32 14.36 -2.88
CA SER A 236 0.13 14.37 -2.65
C SER A 236 0.91 14.26 -3.95
N THR A 237 2.12 14.82 -3.92
CA THR A 237 3.14 14.69 -4.97
C THR A 237 4.50 14.43 -4.33
N CYS A 238 5.44 13.93 -5.11
CA CYS A 238 6.86 13.89 -4.71
C CYS A 238 7.67 14.94 -5.49
N THR A 239 7.13 16.14 -5.65
CA THR A 239 7.79 17.29 -6.29
C THR A 239 7.81 18.50 -5.36
N PHE A 240 8.48 19.58 -5.78
CA PHE A 240 8.50 20.88 -5.12
C PHE A 240 7.96 21.98 -6.03
N ALA A 241 7.42 21.60 -7.19
CA ALA A 241 6.98 22.53 -8.22
C ALA A 241 5.64 23.18 -7.85
N PRO A 242 5.56 24.51 -7.63
CA PRO A 242 4.31 25.22 -7.30
C PRO A 242 3.16 24.92 -8.26
N GLU A 243 3.46 24.76 -9.55
CA GLU A 243 2.48 24.43 -10.58
C GLU A 243 1.83 23.04 -10.41
N GLU A 244 2.53 22.10 -9.75
CA GLU A 244 2.05 20.74 -9.43
C GLU A 244 1.49 20.64 -8.00
N ASP A 245 1.74 21.61 -7.15
CA ASP A 245 1.44 21.64 -5.73
C ASP A 245 0.35 22.68 -5.43
N GLU A 246 0.70 23.93 -5.03
CA GLU A 246 -0.27 24.97 -4.64
C GLU A 246 -1.22 25.39 -5.76
N GLU A 247 -0.78 25.40 -7.01
CA GLU A 247 -1.68 25.73 -8.13
C GLU A 247 -2.75 24.66 -8.35
N VAL A 248 -2.44 23.36 -8.13
CA VAL A 248 -3.43 22.28 -8.22
C VAL A 248 -4.42 22.37 -7.07
N VAL A 249 -3.95 22.69 -5.86
CA VAL A 249 -4.80 22.95 -4.69
C VAL A 249 -5.75 24.13 -4.97
N SER A 250 -5.20 25.25 -5.46
CA SER A 250 -5.97 26.45 -5.85
C SER A 250 -7.04 26.11 -6.89
N HIS A 251 -6.66 25.33 -7.92
CA HIS A 251 -7.58 24.90 -8.97
C HIS A 251 -8.77 24.10 -8.42
N LEU A 252 -8.53 23.18 -7.48
CA LEU A 252 -9.63 22.46 -6.83
C LEU A 252 -10.57 23.39 -6.09
N LEU A 253 -10.04 24.28 -5.24
CA LEU A 253 -10.85 25.20 -4.41
C LEU A 253 -11.67 26.18 -5.28
N GLU A 254 -11.12 26.65 -6.38
CA GLU A 254 -11.83 27.52 -7.34
C GLU A 254 -12.98 26.83 -8.08
N ASN A 255 -12.82 25.54 -8.43
CA ASN A 255 -13.81 24.78 -9.21
C ASN A 255 -14.77 23.98 -8.34
N ARG A 256 -14.47 23.79 -7.06
CA ARG A 256 -15.27 22.99 -6.11
C ARG A 256 -15.45 23.75 -4.80
N PRO A 257 -16.43 24.68 -4.75
CA PRO A 257 -16.72 25.44 -3.54
C PRO A 257 -17.26 24.58 -2.39
N ASP A 258 -17.63 23.34 -2.65
CA ASP A 258 -18.00 22.31 -1.67
C ASP A 258 -16.79 21.61 -1.02
N MET A 259 -15.54 21.99 -1.41
CA MET A 259 -14.31 21.44 -0.84
C MET A 259 -13.62 22.46 0.07
N GLU A 260 -13.15 22.03 1.22
CA GLU A 260 -12.41 22.81 2.20
C GLU A 260 -11.03 22.20 2.43
N LEU A 261 -9.98 23.01 2.36
CA LEU A 261 -8.62 22.60 2.74
C LEU A 261 -8.50 22.57 4.27
N LEU A 262 -8.09 21.43 4.81
CA LEU A 262 -7.92 21.18 6.24
C LEU A 262 -6.45 21.30 6.67
N GLU A 263 -6.25 21.59 7.94
CA GLU A 263 -4.92 21.50 8.56
C GLU A 263 -4.47 20.05 8.66
N LEU A 264 -3.19 19.81 8.40
CA LEU A 264 -2.50 18.54 8.62
C LEU A 264 -1.85 18.54 10.01
N PRO A 265 -1.58 17.34 10.60
CA PRO A 265 -0.81 17.26 11.84
C PRO A 265 0.54 17.95 11.70
N GLU A 266 0.92 18.71 12.71
CA GLU A 266 2.23 19.38 12.76
C GLU A 266 3.30 18.42 13.27
N TYR A 267 4.43 18.36 12.56
CA TYR A 267 5.63 17.66 12.96
C TYR A 267 6.86 18.53 12.71
N GLU A 268 7.91 18.31 13.49
CA GLU A 268 9.20 18.97 13.26
C GLU A 268 9.70 18.67 11.83
N GLY A 269 10.04 19.71 11.09
CA GLY A 269 10.49 19.62 9.69
C GLY A 269 9.38 19.78 8.64
N PHE A 270 8.09 19.73 9.04
CA PHE A 270 7.01 20.08 8.12
C PHE A 270 7.00 21.59 7.87
N THR A 271 6.88 21.97 6.61
CA THR A 271 6.84 23.38 6.17
C THR A 271 5.46 23.69 5.60
N SER A 272 4.81 24.73 6.09
CA SER A 272 3.52 25.18 5.56
C SER A 272 3.60 25.56 4.08
N GLY A 273 2.50 25.38 3.35
CA GLY A 273 2.36 25.86 2.00
C GLY A 273 2.46 27.39 1.90
N VAL A 274 2.74 27.87 0.72
CA VAL A 274 2.98 29.29 0.45
C VAL A 274 1.88 29.84 -0.45
N PRO A 275 0.98 30.70 0.06
CA PRO A 275 -0.14 31.25 -0.73
C PRO A 275 0.27 31.87 -2.06
N GLU A 276 1.41 32.54 -2.10
CA GLU A 276 1.96 33.22 -3.29
C GLU A 276 2.43 32.24 -4.38
N TRP A 277 2.63 30.97 -4.05
CA TRP A 277 2.94 29.91 -5.02
C TRP A 277 1.70 29.35 -5.71
N GLY A 278 0.51 29.68 -5.21
CA GLY A 278 -0.77 29.43 -5.85
C GLY A 278 -1.46 30.71 -6.30
N ASN A 279 -2.75 30.82 -6.04
CA ASN A 279 -3.57 31.99 -6.39
C ASN A 279 -3.62 33.08 -5.30
N GLY A 280 -2.85 32.97 -4.24
CA GLY A 280 -2.84 33.89 -3.11
C GLY A 280 -3.92 33.63 -2.05
N ASP A 281 -4.67 32.51 -2.14
CA ASP A 281 -5.64 32.12 -1.11
C ASP A 281 -4.91 31.83 0.21
N PRO A 282 -5.23 32.56 1.31
CA PRO A 282 -4.58 32.34 2.60
C PRO A 282 -4.73 30.93 3.15
N SER A 283 -5.74 30.18 2.71
CA SER A 283 -5.95 28.79 3.18
C SER A 283 -4.85 27.83 2.73
N LEU A 284 -4.10 28.17 1.64
CA LEU A 284 -3.00 27.35 1.14
C LEU A 284 -1.89 27.09 2.17
N ILE A 285 -1.77 27.94 3.20
CA ILE A 285 -0.86 27.75 4.33
C ILE A 285 -1.10 26.41 5.06
N ARG A 286 -2.28 25.80 4.90
CA ARG A 286 -2.65 24.50 5.49
C ARG A 286 -2.08 23.29 4.76
N SER A 287 -1.60 23.48 3.52
CA SER A 287 -0.82 22.45 2.84
C SER A 287 0.57 22.31 3.45
N VAL A 288 1.26 21.22 3.17
CA VAL A 288 2.55 20.89 3.80
C VAL A 288 3.55 20.43 2.77
N HIS A 289 4.74 21.05 2.80
CA HIS A 289 5.94 20.56 2.13
C HIS A 289 6.86 19.81 3.10
N LEU A 290 7.41 18.71 2.63
CA LEU A 290 8.49 17.97 3.26
C LEU A 290 9.76 18.22 2.44
N PHE A 291 10.69 19.00 2.99
CA PHE A 291 11.96 19.30 2.32
C PHE A 291 13.11 18.49 2.93
N PRO A 292 14.03 17.92 2.10
CA PRO A 292 15.09 17.03 2.56
C PRO A 292 16.13 17.72 3.47
N HIS A 293 16.20 19.04 3.50
CA HIS A 293 17.08 19.79 4.41
C HIS A 293 16.46 20.04 5.80
N LYS A 294 15.15 19.81 5.95
CA LYS A 294 14.43 19.98 7.22
C LYS A 294 14.11 18.66 7.92
N MET A 295 14.08 17.57 7.17
CA MET A 295 13.76 16.26 7.73
C MET A 295 14.47 15.12 6.99
N GLN A 296 14.55 13.96 7.64
CA GLN A 296 15.19 12.78 7.08
C GLN A 296 14.26 12.08 6.07
N GLY A 297 14.33 12.48 4.82
CA GLY A 297 13.53 11.96 3.73
C GLY A 297 13.93 12.59 2.40
N GLU A 298 13.23 12.22 1.32
CA GLU A 298 13.52 12.73 -0.01
C GLU A 298 12.73 14.02 -0.28
N GLY A 299 11.41 13.98 -0.23
CA GLY A 299 10.56 15.14 -0.38
C GLY A 299 9.15 14.80 -0.81
N HIS A 300 8.16 15.53 -0.28
CA HIS A 300 6.75 15.38 -0.64
C HIS A 300 5.99 16.70 -0.41
N PHE A 301 4.84 16.80 -1.10
CA PHE A 301 3.82 17.79 -0.83
C PHE A 301 2.50 17.09 -0.46
N LEU A 302 1.73 17.71 0.46
CA LEU A 302 0.45 17.17 0.94
C LEU A 302 -0.59 18.27 1.10
N ALA A 303 -1.82 17.97 0.68
CA ALA A 303 -3.00 18.80 0.93
C ALA A 303 -4.20 17.90 1.27
N LEU A 304 -4.83 18.14 2.42
CA LEU A 304 -5.98 17.37 2.90
C LEU A 304 -7.26 18.20 2.75
N PHE A 305 -8.24 17.64 2.05
CA PHE A 305 -9.53 18.29 1.81
C PHE A 305 -10.68 17.53 2.44
N ARG A 306 -11.74 18.26 2.80
CA ARG A 306 -13.04 17.72 3.18
C ARG A 306 -14.11 18.21 2.22
N LYS A 307 -14.98 17.31 1.76
CA LYS A 307 -16.19 17.67 1.01
C LYS A 307 -17.31 18.03 2.02
N GLU A 308 -18.04 19.12 1.75
CA GLU A 308 -19.16 19.53 2.57
C GLU A 308 -20.23 18.42 2.71
N GLY A 309 -20.90 18.37 3.86
CA GLY A 309 -21.95 17.39 4.14
C GLY A 309 -21.60 16.40 5.24
N ARG A 310 -22.38 15.30 5.32
CA ARG A 310 -22.19 14.23 6.30
C ARG A 310 -22.01 12.88 5.62
N THR A 311 -21.14 12.09 6.19
CA THR A 311 -20.89 10.71 5.80
C THR A 311 -21.60 9.75 6.72
N ASP A 312 -22.47 8.87 6.16
CA ASP A 312 -23.01 7.71 6.87
C ASP A 312 -22.32 6.44 6.35
N LEU A 313 -22.01 5.52 7.27
CA LEU A 313 -21.51 4.20 6.87
C LEU A 313 -22.67 3.41 6.25
N ILE A 314 -22.73 3.35 4.93
CA ILE A 314 -23.73 2.56 4.22
C ILE A 314 -23.04 1.27 3.75
N GLY A 315 -23.26 0.19 4.48
CA GLY A 315 -22.84 -1.14 4.07
C GLY A 315 -23.93 -1.79 3.21
N THR A 316 -23.74 -1.90 1.90
CA THR A 316 -24.43 -2.92 1.12
C THR A 316 -23.62 -4.21 1.19
N MET A 317 -24.17 -5.27 1.74
CA MET A 317 -23.45 -6.53 1.87
C MET A 317 -23.44 -7.29 0.53
N SER A 318 -22.29 -7.81 0.18
CA SER A 318 -22.11 -8.77 -0.90
C SER A 318 -22.94 -10.04 -0.61
N SER A 319 -23.67 -10.54 -1.59
CA SER A 319 -24.44 -11.77 -1.48
C SER A 319 -23.99 -12.76 -2.59
N ALA A 320 -22.78 -13.28 -2.45
CA ALA A 320 -22.31 -14.40 -3.24
C ALA A 320 -22.75 -15.73 -2.59
N LYS A 321 -22.85 -16.79 -3.38
CA LYS A 321 -23.08 -18.15 -2.86
C LYS A 321 -22.19 -19.12 -3.62
N PRO A 322 -21.32 -19.88 -2.93
CA PRO A 322 -20.55 -20.93 -3.56
C PRO A 322 -21.48 -22.06 -4.06
N ASN A 323 -21.12 -22.70 -5.16
CA ASN A 323 -21.79 -23.94 -5.56
C ASN A 323 -21.53 -25.07 -4.55
N ALA A 324 -22.32 -26.15 -4.61
CA ALA A 324 -22.25 -27.24 -3.64
C ALA A 324 -20.88 -27.94 -3.65
N GLU A 325 -20.22 -28.06 -4.80
CA GLU A 325 -18.89 -28.68 -4.91
C GLU A 325 -17.83 -27.80 -4.24
N THR A 326 -17.83 -26.51 -4.51
CA THR A 326 -16.95 -25.53 -3.85
C THR A 326 -17.13 -25.60 -2.34
N ARG A 327 -18.39 -25.52 -1.88
CA ARG A 327 -18.68 -25.55 -0.45
C ARG A 327 -18.10 -26.80 0.20
N LYS A 328 -18.35 -27.98 -0.40
CA LYS A 328 -17.85 -29.24 0.11
C LYS A 328 -16.32 -29.29 0.26
N TRP A 329 -15.59 -28.97 -0.81
CA TRP A 329 -14.14 -29.13 -0.81
C TRP A 329 -13.41 -28.01 -0.05
N LEU A 330 -13.93 -26.80 -0.09
CA LEU A 330 -13.39 -25.69 0.71
C LEU A 330 -13.64 -25.94 2.21
N GLU A 331 -14.85 -26.37 2.61
CA GLU A 331 -15.17 -26.67 4.02
C GLU A 331 -14.27 -27.78 4.58
N LEU A 332 -14.02 -28.84 3.81
CA LEU A 332 -13.08 -29.89 4.21
C LEU A 332 -11.66 -29.35 4.40
N PHE A 333 -11.20 -28.49 3.51
CA PHE A 333 -9.90 -27.86 3.65
C PHE A 333 -9.81 -26.93 4.86
N LEU A 334 -10.81 -26.04 5.05
CA LEU A 334 -10.86 -25.12 6.20
C LEU A 334 -10.87 -25.89 7.54
N LYS A 335 -11.58 -27.01 7.58
CA LYS A 335 -11.57 -27.92 8.74
C LYS A 335 -10.22 -28.60 8.93
N GLU A 336 -9.56 -29.05 7.84
CA GLU A 336 -8.26 -29.71 7.89
C GLU A 336 -7.19 -28.77 8.49
N ILE A 337 -7.21 -27.48 8.13
CA ILE A 337 -6.27 -26.51 8.70
C ILE A 337 -6.73 -25.92 10.05
N GLY A 338 -7.93 -26.27 10.52
CA GLY A 338 -8.49 -25.72 11.76
C GLY A 338 -8.67 -24.20 11.68
N LEU A 339 -9.27 -23.70 10.56
CA LEU A 339 -9.48 -22.26 10.38
C LEU A 339 -10.43 -21.71 11.45
N LYS A 340 -9.99 -20.69 12.19
CA LYS A 340 -10.77 -19.95 13.20
C LYS A 340 -11.31 -18.63 12.64
N THR A 341 -10.42 -17.88 12.02
CA THR A 341 -10.73 -16.57 11.42
C THR A 341 -9.98 -16.42 10.09
N LEU A 342 -10.41 -15.48 9.26
CA LEU A 342 -9.73 -15.07 8.04
C LEU A 342 -9.33 -13.60 8.18
N GLY A 343 -8.04 -13.34 8.30
CA GLY A 343 -7.52 -11.99 8.54
C GLY A 343 -8.08 -11.37 9.83
N GLY A 344 -8.24 -12.20 10.88
CA GLY A 344 -8.79 -11.78 12.17
C GLY A 344 -10.32 -11.58 12.18
N GLN A 345 -11.03 -11.90 11.10
CA GLN A 345 -12.50 -11.77 10.98
C GLN A 345 -13.16 -13.15 10.85
N PRO A 346 -14.40 -13.35 11.33
CA PRO A 346 -15.16 -14.58 11.09
C PRO A 346 -15.28 -14.86 9.58
N PHE A 347 -15.13 -16.15 9.19
CA PHE A 347 -15.29 -16.54 7.79
C PHE A 347 -16.77 -16.49 7.36
N ASP A 348 -17.08 -15.66 6.35
CA ASP A 348 -18.45 -15.47 5.85
C ASP A 348 -18.65 -16.18 4.50
N TRP A 349 -19.46 -17.21 4.50
CA TRP A 349 -19.81 -17.98 3.30
C TRP A 349 -20.55 -17.18 2.23
N ASN A 350 -21.23 -16.08 2.59
CA ASN A 350 -21.92 -15.21 1.63
C ASN A 350 -20.94 -14.36 0.81
N ARG A 351 -19.65 -14.39 1.13
CA ARG A 351 -18.57 -13.71 0.41
C ARG A 351 -17.80 -14.65 -0.51
N VAL A 352 -18.13 -15.96 -0.52
CA VAL A 352 -17.42 -16.95 -1.35
C VAL A 352 -18.06 -17.04 -2.72
N GLU A 353 -17.26 -16.75 -3.75
CA GLU A 353 -17.65 -16.85 -5.16
C GLU A 353 -16.80 -17.88 -5.90
N THR A 354 -17.45 -18.64 -6.79
CA THR A 354 -16.76 -19.57 -7.69
C THR A 354 -16.81 -19.04 -9.13
N ARG A 355 -15.66 -18.86 -9.75
CA ARG A 355 -15.51 -18.49 -11.17
C ARG A 355 -14.76 -19.61 -11.89
N LYS A 356 -15.47 -20.45 -12.64
CA LYS A 356 -14.94 -21.69 -13.22
C LYS A 356 -14.40 -22.61 -12.11
N ASP A 357 -13.09 -22.83 -12.08
CA ASP A 357 -12.37 -23.63 -11.07
C ASP A 357 -11.71 -22.79 -9.96
N LYS A 358 -11.84 -21.46 -10.02
CA LYS A 358 -11.21 -20.55 -9.06
C LYS A 358 -12.20 -20.08 -8.00
N VAL A 359 -11.75 -20.05 -6.76
CA VAL A 359 -12.54 -19.61 -5.60
C VAL A 359 -12.02 -18.30 -5.06
N TYR A 360 -12.93 -17.35 -4.87
CA TYR A 360 -12.63 -16.01 -4.37
C TYR A 360 -13.44 -15.70 -3.13
N TYR A 361 -12.88 -14.85 -2.28
CA TYR A 361 -13.55 -14.25 -1.13
C TYR A 361 -13.72 -12.76 -1.40
N LEU A 362 -14.97 -12.33 -1.62
CA LEU A 362 -15.28 -10.98 -2.06
C LEU A 362 -15.21 -9.97 -0.91
N PRO A 363 -14.94 -8.69 -1.17
CA PRO A 363 -15.13 -7.62 -0.20
C PRO A 363 -16.57 -7.59 0.32
N PRO A 364 -16.81 -7.09 1.56
CA PRO A 364 -18.15 -7.06 2.17
C PRO A 364 -19.02 -5.94 1.61
N ILE A 365 -18.96 -5.69 0.32
CA ILE A 365 -19.70 -4.63 -0.36
C ILE A 365 -20.39 -5.17 -1.60
N GLY A 366 -21.66 -4.81 -1.77
CA GLY A 366 -22.45 -5.11 -2.96
C GLY A 366 -22.46 -3.92 -3.93
N GLY A 367 -22.67 -4.21 -5.19
CA GLY A 367 -22.79 -3.20 -6.25
C GLY A 367 -22.75 -3.84 -7.64
N ASP A 368 -23.12 -3.07 -8.65
CA ASP A 368 -22.94 -3.46 -10.04
C ASP A 368 -21.63 -2.87 -10.58
N PHE A 369 -20.62 -3.70 -10.63
CA PHE A 369 -19.28 -3.34 -11.11
C PHE A 369 -19.01 -3.88 -12.51
N ARG A 370 -20.06 -4.21 -13.30
CA ARG A 370 -19.92 -4.68 -14.68
C ARG A 370 -19.32 -3.57 -15.55
N GLY A 371 -18.37 -3.94 -16.38
CA GLY A 371 -17.63 -2.99 -17.24
C GLY A 371 -16.29 -2.55 -16.69
N LEU A 372 -16.03 -2.73 -15.38
CA LEU A 372 -14.70 -2.47 -14.81
C LEU A 372 -13.71 -3.59 -15.13
N THR A 373 -12.49 -3.20 -15.43
CA THR A 373 -11.35 -4.12 -15.64
C THR A 373 -10.68 -4.41 -14.31
N PHE A 374 -10.90 -5.59 -13.77
CA PHE A 374 -10.25 -6.06 -12.54
C PHE A 374 -9.04 -6.94 -12.85
N LEU A 375 -7.90 -6.62 -12.22
CA LEU A 375 -6.82 -7.59 -12.04
C LEU A 375 -7.19 -8.55 -10.91
N ARG A 376 -7.85 -8.04 -9.87
CA ARG A 376 -8.33 -8.80 -8.73
C ARG A 376 -9.59 -8.14 -8.16
N ASN A 377 -10.57 -9.00 -7.88
CA ASN A 377 -11.80 -8.64 -7.19
C ASN A 377 -11.90 -9.53 -5.94
N GLY A 378 -11.44 -9.01 -4.81
CA GLY A 378 -11.35 -9.73 -3.55
C GLY A 378 -10.13 -10.67 -3.44
N LEU A 379 -10.11 -11.50 -2.40
CA LEU A 379 -9.03 -12.44 -2.12
C LEU A 379 -9.19 -13.73 -2.94
N TYR A 380 -8.14 -14.13 -3.63
CA TYR A 380 -8.07 -15.42 -4.28
C TYR A 380 -7.76 -16.52 -3.24
N LEU A 381 -8.75 -17.38 -2.96
CA LEU A 381 -8.59 -18.48 -1.98
C LEU A 381 -7.84 -19.67 -2.56
N GLY A 382 -8.08 -20.03 -3.82
CA GLY A 382 -7.44 -21.18 -4.44
C GLY A 382 -8.24 -21.78 -5.58
N ASP A 383 -7.83 -22.98 -6.00
CA ASP A 383 -8.42 -23.72 -7.10
C ASP A 383 -9.22 -24.93 -6.63
N LEU A 384 -10.35 -25.18 -7.26
CA LEU A 384 -11.01 -26.47 -7.24
C LEU A 384 -10.30 -27.40 -8.22
N LYS A 385 -9.84 -28.54 -7.75
CA LYS A 385 -9.30 -29.62 -8.56
C LYS A 385 -10.20 -30.85 -8.36
N LYS A 386 -10.04 -31.86 -9.20
CA LYS A 386 -10.81 -33.10 -9.08
C LYS A 386 -10.75 -33.63 -7.63
N ASN A 387 -11.89 -33.60 -6.94
CA ASN A 387 -12.09 -34.09 -5.57
C ASN A 387 -11.21 -33.43 -4.49
N ARG A 388 -10.79 -32.20 -4.65
CA ARG A 388 -10.03 -31.44 -3.62
C ARG A 388 -10.03 -29.93 -3.88
N PHE A 389 -9.72 -29.19 -2.84
CA PHE A 389 -9.34 -27.77 -2.90
C PHE A 389 -7.82 -27.64 -2.78
N GLU A 390 -7.21 -26.78 -3.59
CA GLU A 390 -5.80 -26.40 -3.50
C GLU A 390 -5.69 -24.93 -3.14
N PRO A 391 -5.16 -24.58 -1.94
CA PRO A 391 -5.08 -23.21 -1.47
C PRO A 391 -4.05 -22.40 -2.25
N SER A 392 -4.32 -21.11 -2.38
CA SER A 392 -3.42 -20.16 -3.02
C SER A 392 -2.41 -19.55 -2.04
N GLN A 393 -1.36 -18.93 -2.57
CA GLN A 393 -0.40 -18.15 -1.77
C GLN A 393 -1.05 -16.90 -1.14
N PRO A 394 -1.88 -16.09 -1.86
CA PRO A 394 -2.62 -15.01 -1.25
C PRO A 394 -3.47 -15.43 -0.06
N PHE A 395 -4.08 -16.62 -0.10
CA PHE A 395 -4.83 -17.14 1.03
C PHE A 395 -3.93 -17.38 2.25
N ALA A 396 -2.76 -18.01 2.08
CA ALA A 396 -1.83 -18.19 3.18
C ALA A 396 -1.43 -16.87 3.81
N LEU A 397 -1.08 -15.87 2.96
CA LEU A 397 -0.63 -14.55 3.41
C LEU A 397 -1.76 -13.70 4.02
N SER A 398 -3.02 -13.99 3.73
CA SER A 398 -4.16 -13.30 4.35
C SER A 398 -4.45 -13.78 5.77
N LEU A 399 -3.89 -14.92 6.18
CA LEU A 399 -4.03 -15.45 7.54
C LEU A 399 -3.06 -14.75 8.48
N ARG A 400 -3.54 -14.48 9.69
CA ARG A 400 -2.77 -13.90 10.79
C ARG A 400 -2.28 -14.98 11.74
N LYS A 401 -1.39 -14.61 12.63
CA LYS A 401 -0.97 -15.47 13.75
C LYS A 401 -2.19 -15.86 14.57
N GLY A 402 -2.46 -17.17 14.67
CA GLY A 402 -3.59 -17.73 15.40
C GLY A 402 -4.89 -17.94 14.61
N ASP A 403 -4.97 -17.51 13.34
CA ASP A 403 -6.16 -17.73 12.48
C ASP A 403 -6.39 -19.22 12.14
N ALA A 404 -5.37 -20.06 12.20
CA ALA A 404 -5.45 -21.49 11.92
C ALA A 404 -4.66 -22.31 12.93
N GLU A 405 -5.01 -23.60 13.07
CA GLU A 405 -4.36 -24.52 14.02
C GLU A 405 -3.22 -25.32 13.39
N ALA A 406 -3.38 -25.74 12.14
CA ALA A 406 -2.39 -26.57 11.44
C ALA A 406 -1.18 -25.73 11.01
N VAL A 407 -0.29 -25.44 11.93
CA VAL A 407 0.89 -24.60 11.72
C VAL A 407 2.19 -25.35 12.00
N ILE A 408 3.24 -24.97 11.29
CA ILE A 408 4.64 -25.27 11.56
C ILE A 408 5.33 -23.92 11.68
N SER A 409 5.77 -23.57 12.90
CA SER A 409 6.38 -22.25 13.17
C SER A 409 7.87 -22.39 13.43
N LEU A 410 8.68 -21.69 12.62
CA LEU A 410 10.12 -21.69 12.72
C LEU A 410 10.62 -20.29 13.16
N PRO A 411 11.69 -20.21 13.94
CA PRO A 411 12.28 -18.92 14.29
C PRO A 411 12.90 -18.24 13.05
N VAL A 412 12.97 -16.91 13.05
CA VAL A 412 13.46 -16.10 11.91
C VAL A 412 14.87 -16.49 11.45
N SER A 413 15.69 -17.03 12.37
CA SER A 413 17.06 -17.48 12.10
C SER A 413 17.14 -18.88 11.45
N ASP A 414 16.04 -19.61 11.35
CA ASP A 414 16.04 -20.98 10.80
C ASP A 414 16.25 -20.98 9.27
N GLN A 415 17.32 -21.63 8.84
CA GLN A 415 17.68 -21.72 7.42
C GLN A 415 16.66 -22.44 6.55
N ARG A 416 15.79 -23.28 7.15
CA ARG A 416 14.69 -23.96 6.43
C ARG A 416 13.70 -22.94 5.83
N LEU A 417 13.54 -21.75 6.42
CA LEU A 417 12.72 -20.68 5.86
C LEU A 417 13.23 -20.25 4.47
N THR A 418 14.54 -19.97 4.35
CA THR A 418 15.16 -19.63 3.06
C THR A 418 15.02 -20.77 2.05
N ARG A 419 15.21 -22.01 2.45
CA ARG A 419 15.03 -23.19 1.59
C ARG A 419 13.58 -23.32 1.10
N TYR A 420 12.60 -23.07 2.00
CA TYR A 420 11.19 -23.05 1.62
C TYR A 420 10.89 -21.98 0.57
N LEU A 421 11.39 -20.76 0.76
CA LEU A 421 11.19 -19.65 -0.17
C LEU A 421 11.82 -19.90 -1.55
N LYS A 422 12.85 -20.76 -1.63
CA LYS A 422 13.42 -21.27 -2.89
C LYS A 422 12.61 -22.42 -3.52
N GLY A 423 11.60 -22.92 -2.84
CA GLY A 423 10.74 -24.01 -3.33
C GLY A 423 11.20 -25.42 -2.95
N GLU A 424 12.16 -25.54 -2.04
CA GLU A 424 12.66 -26.84 -1.57
C GLU A 424 11.69 -27.51 -0.57
N THR A 425 11.70 -28.81 -0.51
CA THR A 425 11.04 -29.59 0.55
C THR A 425 11.82 -29.47 1.86
N LEU A 426 11.12 -29.55 2.99
CA LEU A 426 11.72 -29.46 4.32
C LEU A 426 11.55 -30.77 5.10
N ASN A 427 12.51 -31.07 5.95
CA ASN A 427 12.33 -32.05 7.04
C ASN A 427 11.76 -31.34 8.27
N ILE A 428 10.68 -31.91 8.81
CA ILE A 428 9.95 -31.37 9.99
C ILE A 428 9.90 -32.49 11.03
N GLU A 429 10.36 -32.17 12.23
CA GLU A 429 10.28 -33.09 13.35
C GLU A 429 8.81 -33.21 13.84
N PRO A 430 8.39 -34.37 14.35
CA PRO A 430 7.01 -34.59 14.75
C PRO A 430 6.45 -33.55 15.73
N GLU A 431 7.28 -33.06 16.64
CA GLU A 431 6.92 -32.04 17.66
C GLU A 431 6.77 -30.62 17.11
N GLU A 432 7.29 -30.35 15.92
CA GLU A 432 7.18 -29.04 15.26
C GLU A 432 5.85 -28.87 14.53
N ALA A 433 5.15 -29.95 14.25
CA ALA A 433 3.91 -29.93 13.46
C ALA A 433 2.67 -30.10 14.36
N ALA A 434 1.65 -29.27 14.17
CA ALA A 434 0.39 -29.40 14.90
C ALA A 434 -0.34 -30.71 14.61
N HIS A 435 -0.17 -31.29 13.40
CA HIS A 435 -0.76 -32.57 12.97
C HIS A 435 0.26 -33.43 12.23
N ALA A 436 0.16 -34.74 12.36
CA ALA A 436 1.12 -35.68 11.78
C ALA A 436 1.12 -35.73 10.23
N LYS A 437 0.14 -35.19 9.56
CA LYS A 437 0.01 -35.14 8.09
C LYS A 437 -0.98 -34.12 7.61
N GLY A 438 -0.97 -33.82 6.31
CA GLY A 438 -1.96 -32.95 5.66
C GLY A 438 -1.46 -31.54 5.43
N TRP A 439 -2.38 -30.61 5.17
CA TRP A 439 -2.06 -29.23 4.91
C TRP A 439 -1.63 -28.52 6.19
N HIS A 440 -0.51 -27.77 6.08
CA HIS A 440 0.00 -26.91 7.14
C HIS A 440 0.40 -25.55 6.57
N LEU A 441 0.26 -24.53 7.40
CA LEU A 441 0.88 -23.23 7.19
C LEU A 441 2.32 -23.30 7.71
N LEU A 442 3.29 -22.99 6.86
CA LEU A 442 4.63 -22.68 7.33
C LEU A 442 4.66 -21.23 7.77
N CYS A 443 5.13 -21.00 8.98
CA CYS A 443 5.17 -19.69 9.61
C CYS A 443 6.60 -19.32 10.01
N VAL A 444 6.90 -18.02 9.99
CA VAL A 444 8.05 -17.43 10.67
C VAL A 444 7.54 -16.71 11.91
N GLU A 445 8.06 -17.02 13.10
CA GLU A 445 7.63 -16.45 14.40
C GLU A 445 6.09 -16.52 14.61
N GLY A 446 5.43 -17.54 14.01
CA GLY A 446 3.98 -17.71 14.02
C GLY A 446 3.24 -16.97 12.90
N TYR A 447 3.90 -16.21 12.05
CA TYR A 447 3.31 -15.48 10.92
C TYR A 447 3.40 -16.30 9.63
N PRO A 448 2.28 -16.56 8.95
CA PRO A 448 2.25 -17.39 7.74
C PRO A 448 3.08 -16.85 6.58
N ILE A 449 3.90 -17.70 5.97
CA ILE A 449 4.63 -17.40 4.73
C ILE A 449 4.13 -18.23 3.54
N GLY A 450 3.40 -19.30 3.77
CA GLY A 450 2.83 -20.10 2.71
C GLY A 450 2.31 -21.46 3.20
N PHE A 451 1.76 -22.26 2.27
CA PHE A 451 1.27 -23.62 2.55
C PHE A 451 2.30 -24.69 2.20
N GLY A 452 2.29 -25.78 2.97
CA GLY A 452 2.95 -27.04 2.65
C GLY A 452 2.05 -28.22 2.96
N LYS A 453 2.37 -29.39 2.39
CA LYS A 453 1.65 -30.63 2.69
C LYS A 453 2.60 -31.63 3.35
N LEU A 454 2.37 -31.92 4.62
CA LEU A 454 3.17 -32.82 5.40
C LEU A 454 2.82 -34.29 5.06
N VAL A 455 3.84 -35.09 4.76
CA VAL A 455 3.74 -36.52 4.50
C VAL A 455 4.90 -37.20 5.24
N GLY A 456 4.60 -37.90 6.33
CA GLY A 456 5.63 -38.30 7.28
C GLY A 456 6.35 -37.07 7.84
N GLN A 457 7.67 -37.06 7.82
CA GLN A 457 8.50 -35.91 8.24
C GLN A 457 8.81 -34.93 7.10
N THR A 458 8.28 -35.15 5.88
CA THR A 458 8.58 -34.33 4.72
C THR A 458 7.47 -33.30 4.46
N LEU A 459 7.73 -32.02 4.60
CA LEU A 459 6.86 -30.94 4.16
C LEU A 459 7.06 -30.70 2.65
N LYS A 460 6.11 -31.18 1.85
CA LYS A 460 6.08 -30.89 0.40
C LYS A 460 5.76 -29.43 0.18
N ASN A 461 6.70 -28.71 -0.39
CA ASN A 461 6.60 -27.29 -0.63
C ASN A 461 5.47 -26.96 -1.62
N LYS A 462 4.66 -25.94 -1.30
CA LYS A 462 3.58 -25.42 -2.15
C LYS A 462 3.75 -23.93 -2.48
N TYR A 463 4.94 -23.38 -2.20
CA TYR A 463 5.29 -22.01 -2.53
C TYR A 463 5.39 -21.84 -4.05
N PRO A 464 4.60 -20.93 -4.67
CA PRO A 464 4.52 -20.84 -6.12
C PRO A 464 5.83 -20.37 -6.75
N ALA A 465 6.16 -20.89 -7.93
CA ALA A 465 7.41 -20.53 -8.63
C ALA A 465 7.57 -19.02 -8.85
N GLY A 466 6.49 -18.31 -9.18
CA GLY A 466 6.50 -16.84 -9.37
C GLY A 466 6.65 -16.02 -8.07
N TRP A 467 6.72 -16.69 -6.89
CA TRP A 467 6.94 -16.05 -5.59
C TRP A 467 8.34 -16.34 -5.01
N ARG A 468 9.12 -17.24 -5.60
CA ARG A 468 10.43 -17.66 -5.10
C ARG A 468 11.44 -16.52 -5.15
N VAL A 469 12.33 -16.51 -4.17
CA VAL A 469 13.42 -15.53 -3.98
C VAL A 469 14.79 -16.19 -4.18
#